data_60e1da1503ba016427687a81965f7a6e
#
_entry.id   60e1da1503ba016427687a81965f7a6e
#
_cell.length_a   1.000
_cell.length_b   1.000
_cell.length_c   1.000
_cell.angle_alpha   90.00
_cell.angle_beta   90.00
_cell.angle_gamma   90.00
#
_symmetry.space_group_name_H-M   'P 1'
#
loop_
_entity.id
_entity.type
_entity.pdbx_description
1 polymer ?
#
loop_
_entity_poly.entity_id
_entity_poly.type
_entity_poly.pdbx_seq_one_letter_code
_entity_poly.pdbx_strand_id
1 'polypeptide(L)'
;MSKSLSKNIWVEREMILSPAFHKLNGRSMKVLFLFLYRRQWSLPSRKGKWYTTNNGEIVFPYKEAKKRFKIPKSSFARAIDKLMEHGFIDIAHLGGSLIGDCTKYSISNRWKNYDTERFVQKKRPKDTRGFGFTAKNWEDKTGRKRRIESKSGIKNDTRTSNKNDTRKREYQDQLVSNLVQGDLDVNFFIKKGE
;
A
#
# COMPACT_ATOMS: atom_id res chain seq x y z
N MET A 1 -8.26 16.90 23.97
CA MET A 1 -8.94 17.67 22.90
C MET A 1 -8.82 16.89 21.60
N SER A 2 -9.92 16.42 21.05
CA SER A 2 -9.96 15.74 19.75
C SER A 2 -9.64 16.78 18.67
N LYS A 3 -8.49 16.63 17.98
CA LYS A 3 -8.13 17.48 16.82
C LYS A 3 -9.07 17.11 15.67
N SER A 4 -10.05 17.95 15.41
CA SER A 4 -10.96 17.80 14.27
C SER A 4 -10.15 17.90 12.98
N LEU A 5 -10.15 16.81 12.18
CA LEU A 5 -9.63 16.86 10.83
C LEU A 5 -10.47 17.84 10.01
N SER A 6 -9.82 18.72 9.25
CA SER A 6 -10.52 19.63 8.34
C SER A 6 -11.42 18.82 7.39
N LYS A 7 -12.66 19.31 7.17
CA LYS A 7 -13.58 18.71 6.19
C LYS A 7 -13.08 18.86 4.75
N ASN A 8 -12.19 19.82 4.50
CA ASN A 8 -11.67 20.18 3.18
C ASN A 8 -10.20 19.79 3.02
N ILE A 9 -9.83 19.43 1.81
CA ILE A 9 -8.43 19.23 1.42
C ILE A 9 -7.95 20.47 0.69
N TRP A 10 -6.94 21.14 1.26
CA TRP A 10 -6.32 22.30 0.63
C TRP A 10 -5.24 21.85 -0.35
N VAL A 11 -5.38 22.27 -1.59
CA VAL A 11 -4.40 21.98 -2.66
C VAL A 11 -4.02 23.32 -3.30
N GLU A 12 -2.71 23.54 -3.45
CA GLU A 12 -2.21 24.74 -4.14
C GLU A 12 -2.56 24.64 -5.64
N ARG A 13 -3.07 25.72 -6.22
CA ARG A 13 -3.36 25.78 -7.65
C ARG A 13 -2.11 25.50 -8.49
N GLU A 14 -0.98 26.06 -8.08
CA GLU A 14 0.32 25.84 -8.72
C GLU A 14 0.72 24.36 -8.73
N MET A 15 0.38 23.60 -7.68
CA MET A 15 0.66 22.18 -7.60
C MET A 15 -0.05 21.41 -8.73
N ILE A 16 -1.33 21.71 -8.96
CA ILE A 16 -2.13 21.02 -9.98
C ILE A 16 -1.62 21.36 -11.38
N LEU A 17 -1.17 22.59 -11.61
CA LEU A 17 -0.65 23.07 -12.89
C LEU A 17 0.81 22.69 -13.13
N SER A 18 1.50 22.10 -12.14
CA SER A 18 2.93 21.78 -12.25
C SER A 18 3.19 20.62 -13.21
N PRO A 19 4.32 20.64 -13.96
CA PRO A 19 4.76 19.49 -14.77
C PRO A 19 4.92 18.21 -13.95
N ALA A 20 5.36 18.33 -12.69
CA ALA A 20 5.48 17.22 -11.76
C ALA A 20 4.13 16.51 -11.55
N PHE A 21 3.05 17.28 -11.39
CA PHE A 21 1.71 16.73 -11.16
C PHE A 21 1.16 16.02 -12.42
N HIS A 22 1.37 16.59 -13.60
CA HIS A 22 0.92 15.99 -14.86
C HIS A 22 1.59 14.67 -15.18
N LYS A 23 2.81 14.43 -14.67
CA LYS A 23 3.54 13.15 -14.81
C LYS A 23 3.07 12.06 -13.82
N LEU A 24 2.19 12.40 -12.87
CA LEU A 24 1.63 11.42 -11.94
C LEU A 24 0.54 10.59 -12.63
N ASN A 25 0.50 9.30 -12.32
CA ASN A 25 -0.64 8.46 -12.68
C ASN A 25 -1.80 8.65 -11.67
N GLY A 26 -3.02 8.32 -12.06
CA GLY A 26 -4.22 8.53 -11.24
C GLY A 26 -4.15 7.86 -9.85
N ARG A 27 -3.42 6.75 -9.71
CA ARG A 27 -3.21 6.09 -8.42
C ARG A 27 -2.27 6.89 -7.53
N SER A 28 -1.20 7.44 -8.08
CA SER A 28 -0.29 8.32 -7.32
C SER A 28 -0.99 9.63 -6.92
N MET A 29 -1.82 10.20 -7.80
CA MET A 29 -2.65 11.36 -7.46
C MET A 29 -3.61 11.04 -6.30
N LYS A 30 -4.30 9.90 -6.35
CA LYS A 30 -5.17 9.46 -5.24
C LYS A 30 -4.39 9.35 -3.93
N VAL A 31 -3.20 8.77 -3.95
CA VAL A 31 -2.35 8.65 -2.76
C VAL A 31 -1.88 10.03 -2.28
N LEU A 32 -1.52 10.95 -3.18
CA LEU A 32 -1.17 12.33 -2.85
C LEU A 32 -2.31 13.02 -2.09
N PHE A 33 -3.54 12.97 -2.62
CA PHE A 33 -4.70 13.56 -1.94
C PHE A 33 -4.94 12.95 -0.55
N LEU A 34 -4.68 11.65 -0.38
CA LEU A 34 -4.78 11.01 0.94
C LEU A 34 -3.71 11.48 1.91
N PHE A 35 -2.50 11.81 1.43
CA PHE A 35 -1.49 12.48 2.26
C PHE A 35 -1.90 13.90 2.62
N LEU A 36 -2.42 14.68 1.65
CA LEU A 36 -2.91 16.03 1.90
C LEU A 36 -4.10 16.05 2.88
N TYR A 37 -4.99 15.07 2.80
CA TYR A 37 -6.09 14.88 3.75
C TYR A 37 -5.62 14.67 5.19
N ARG A 38 -4.43 14.07 5.39
CA ARG A 38 -3.86 13.80 6.72
C ARG A 38 -3.15 14.99 7.33
N ARG A 39 -2.98 16.09 6.60
CA ARG A 39 -2.40 17.31 7.17
C ARG A 39 -3.29 17.87 8.28
N GLN A 40 -2.63 18.26 9.36
CA GLN A 40 -3.27 18.99 10.44
C GLN A 40 -2.84 20.46 10.34
N TRP A 41 -3.80 21.33 10.40
CA TRP A 41 -3.60 22.77 10.26
C TRP A 41 -3.85 23.46 11.60
N SER A 42 -3.06 24.49 11.90
CA SER A 42 -3.29 25.38 13.02
C SER A 42 -3.13 26.82 12.60
N LEU A 43 -3.91 27.69 13.26
CA LEU A 43 -3.81 29.13 13.12
C LEU A 43 -3.23 29.68 14.42
N PRO A 44 -2.01 30.26 14.41
CA PRO A 44 -1.36 30.72 15.65
C PRO A 44 -2.08 31.93 16.29
N SER A 45 -2.69 32.79 15.48
CA SER A 45 -3.46 33.94 15.94
C SER A 45 -4.49 34.35 14.89
N ARG A 46 -5.41 35.27 15.25
CA ARG A 46 -6.43 35.81 14.30
C ARG A 46 -5.82 36.42 13.01
N LYS A 47 -4.63 37.00 13.11
CA LYS A 47 -3.89 37.60 11.99
C LYS A 47 -2.77 36.74 11.43
N GLY A 48 -2.57 35.51 11.98
CA GLY A 48 -1.51 34.60 11.56
C GLY A 48 -1.86 33.85 10.27
N LYS A 49 -0.84 33.27 9.64
CA LYS A 49 -1.02 32.38 8.49
C LYS A 49 -1.21 30.94 8.96
N TRP A 50 -2.08 30.21 8.27
CA TRP A 50 -2.25 28.77 8.50
C TRP A 50 -0.96 28.02 8.23
N TYR A 51 -0.58 27.12 9.11
CA TYR A 51 0.57 26.25 8.94
C TYR A 51 0.25 24.80 9.28
N THR A 52 0.99 23.89 8.70
CA THR A 52 0.83 22.46 8.94
C THR A 52 1.58 22.08 10.20
N THR A 53 0.89 21.48 11.19
CA THR A 53 1.47 21.14 12.50
C THR A 53 2.14 19.76 12.51
N ASN A 54 1.72 18.84 11.65
CA ASN A 54 2.19 17.45 11.63
C ASN A 54 3.06 17.11 10.42
N ASN A 55 3.68 18.11 9.78
CA ASN A 55 4.59 17.82 8.66
C ASN A 55 5.86 17.12 9.18
N GLY A 56 6.20 15.99 8.59
CA GLY A 56 7.26 15.10 9.10
C GLY A 56 6.77 14.00 10.05
N GLU A 57 5.53 14.08 10.52
CA GLU A 57 4.92 13.06 11.40
C GLU A 57 3.72 12.36 10.78
N ILE A 58 3.50 12.54 9.50
CA ILE A 58 2.37 11.92 8.80
C ILE A 58 2.62 10.42 8.67
N VAL A 59 1.77 9.62 9.31
CA VAL A 59 1.82 8.16 9.23
C VAL A 59 0.72 7.66 8.31
N PHE A 60 1.07 6.78 7.36
CA PHE A 60 0.12 6.14 6.46
C PHE A 60 0.45 4.65 6.27
N PRO A 61 -0.09 3.76 7.15
CA PRO A 61 0.22 2.34 7.12
C PRO A 61 -0.35 1.64 5.88
N TYR A 62 0.40 0.67 5.34
CA TYR A 62 -0.07 -0.18 4.24
C TYR A 62 -1.37 -0.93 4.55
N LYS A 63 -1.54 -1.35 5.81
CA LYS A 63 -2.77 -2.03 6.28
C LYS A 63 -4.00 -1.14 6.11
N GLU A 64 -3.87 0.15 6.45
CA GLU A 64 -4.94 1.12 6.30
C GLU A 64 -5.22 1.43 4.83
N ALA A 65 -4.18 1.63 4.02
CA ALA A 65 -4.32 1.84 2.57
C ALA A 65 -5.12 0.71 1.91
N LYS A 66 -4.86 -0.55 2.29
CA LYS A 66 -5.60 -1.72 1.80
C LYS A 66 -7.03 -1.77 2.36
N LYS A 67 -7.20 -1.66 3.69
CA LYS A 67 -8.51 -1.86 4.35
C LYS A 67 -9.49 -0.74 4.01
N ARG A 68 -9.06 0.53 4.16
CA ARG A 68 -9.94 1.70 4.05
C ARG A 68 -10.08 2.22 2.62
N PHE A 69 -8.99 2.25 1.86
CA PHE A 69 -8.95 2.88 0.53
C PHE A 69 -8.86 1.87 -0.62
N LYS A 70 -8.83 0.56 -0.31
CA LYS A 70 -8.77 -0.53 -1.31
C LYS A 70 -7.54 -0.43 -2.23
N ILE A 71 -6.43 0.09 -1.72
CA ILE A 71 -5.17 0.22 -2.47
C ILE A 71 -4.25 -0.96 -2.09
N PRO A 72 -3.88 -1.84 -3.04
CA PRO A 72 -2.96 -2.95 -2.79
C PRO A 72 -1.58 -2.47 -2.34
N LYS A 73 -0.89 -3.26 -1.50
CA LYS A 73 0.43 -2.92 -0.94
C LYS A 73 1.46 -2.53 -2.01
N SER A 74 1.58 -3.33 -3.07
CA SER A 74 2.52 -3.06 -4.17
C SER A 74 2.21 -1.77 -4.91
N SER A 75 0.92 -1.49 -5.14
CA SER A 75 0.48 -0.27 -5.80
C SER A 75 0.68 0.97 -4.94
N PHE A 76 0.45 0.84 -3.62
CA PHE A 76 0.70 1.92 -2.67
C PHE A 76 2.20 2.22 -2.57
N ALA A 77 3.05 1.19 -2.51
CA ALA A 77 4.51 1.34 -2.51
C ALA A 77 4.99 2.10 -3.75
N ARG A 78 4.56 1.67 -4.96
CA ARG A 78 4.91 2.34 -6.23
C ARG A 78 4.41 3.79 -6.28
N ALA A 79 3.23 4.06 -5.72
CA ALA A 79 2.71 5.42 -5.66
C ALA A 79 3.57 6.32 -4.76
N ILE A 80 4.00 5.82 -3.58
CA ILE A 80 4.93 6.53 -2.70
C ILE A 80 6.25 6.81 -3.44
N ASP A 81 6.82 5.81 -4.12
CA ASP A 81 8.07 5.99 -4.87
C ASP A 81 7.93 7.09 -5.92
N LYS A 82 6.85 7.07 -6.70
CA LYS A 82 6.53 8.12 -7.68
C LYS A 82 6.38 9.50 -7.03
N LEU A 83 5.69 9.60 -5.91
CA LEU A 83 5.50 10.88 -5.20
C LEU A 83 6.82 11.44 -4.66
N MET A 84 7.72 10.59 -4.19
CA MET A 84 9.07 11.00 -3.77
C MET A 84 9.92 11.44 -4.94
N GLU A 85 9.88 10.68 -6.03
CA GLU A 85 10.60 10.96 -7.28
C GLU A 85 10.23 12.33 -7.85
N HIS A 86 8.93 12.68 -7.83
CA HIS A 86 8.42 13.95 -8.33
C HIS A 86 8.41 15.07 -7.27
N GLY A 87 8.88 14.82 -6.05
CA GLY A 87 9.10 15.83 -5.04
C GLY A 87 7.85 16.29 -4.27
N PHE A 88 6.80 15.50 -4.20
CA PHE A 88 5.59 15.79 -3.42
C PHE A 88 5.68 15.37 -1.96
N ILE A 89 6.39 14.27 -1.69
CA ILE A 89 6.58 13.76 -0.33
C ILE A 89 8.04 13.37 -0.11
N ASP A 90 8.44 13.35 1.16
CA ASP A 90 9.72 12.81 1.62
C ASP A 90 9.49 11.86 2.80
N ILE A 91 10.39 10.91 3.01
CA ILE A 91 10.44 10.10 4.22
C ILE A 91 11.20 10.88 5.28
N ALA A 92 10.51 11.29 6.34
CA ALA A 92 11.08 11.95 7.49
C ALA A 92 11.70 10.92 8.47
N HIS A 93 11.07 9.75 8.62
CA HIS A 93 11.55 8.65 9.45
C HIS A 93 11.26 7.32 8.78
N LEU A 94 12.29 6.47 8.66
CA LEU A 94 12.13 5.13 8.12
C LEU A 94 11.77 4.15 9.26
N GLY A 95 10.51 3.86 9.40
CA GLY A 95 9.98 2.95 10.41
C GLY A 95 10.35 1.49 10.18
N GLY A 96 10.01 0.64 11.15
CA GLY A 96 10.19 -0.82 11.10
C GLY A 96 11.41 -1.32 11.85
N SER A 97 12.04 -0.50 12.70
CA SER A 97 13.14 -0.93 13.59
C SER A 97 12.62 -1.72 14.79
N LEU A 98 11.47 -1.31 15.33
CA LEU A 98 10.84 -1.89 16.51
C LEU A 98 9.38 -2.20 16.23
N ILE A 99 8.75 -2.98 17.12
CA ILE A 99 7.30 -3.25 17.09
C ILE A 99 6.57 -1.93 17.26
N GLY A 100 5.65 -1.63 16.33
CA GLY A 100 4.87 -0.39 16.34
C GLY A 100 5.55 0.81 15.68
N ASP A 101 6.84 0.73 15.34
CA ASP A 101 7.53 1.78 14.61
C ASP A 101 7.04 1.86 13.16
N CYS A 102 6.51 3.01 12.79
CA CYS A 102 5.94 3.28 11.47
C CYS A 102 6.74 4.32 10.71
N THR A 103 6.82 4.16 9.40
CA THR A 103 7.40 5.19 8.52
C THR A 103 6.60 6.48 8.63
N LYS A 104 7.28 7.60 8.88
CA LYS A 104 6.72 8.93 8.91
C LYS A 104 7.11 9.69 7.64
N TYR A 105 6.19 10.46 7.13
CA TYR A 105 6.31 11.20 5.89
C TYR A 105 6.16 12.70 6.13
N SER A 106 6.82 13.49 5.29
CA SER A 106 6.61 14.93 5.17
C SER A 106 6.10 15.27 3.78
N ILE A 107 5.24 16.28 3.68
CA ILE A 107 4.86 16.89 2.42
C ILE A 107 5.97 17.85 2.02
N SER A 108 6.44 17.71 0.80
CA SER A 108 7.58 18.45 0.25
C SER A 108 7.12 19.43 -0.83
N ASN A 109 7.83 20.53 -0.95
CA ASN A 109 7.62 21.55 -1.99
C ASN A 109 8.66 21.42 -3.12
N ARG A 110 9.43 20.32 -3.19
CA ARG A 110 10.45 20.12 -4.23
C ARG A 110 9.87 20.08 -5.64
N TRP A 111 8.59 19.69 -5.77
CA TRP A 111 7.86 19.69 -7.03
C TRP A 111 7.83 21.06 -7.72
N LYS A 112 7.99 22.18 -6.97
CA LYS A 112 8.05 23.54 -7.56
C LYS A 112 9.26 23.73 -8.46
N ASN A 113 10.35 23.02 -8.16
CA ASN A 113 11.58 23.06 -8.94
C ASN A 113 11.70 21.90 -9.95
N TYR A 114 10.61 21.15 -10.17
CA TYR A 114 10.62 20.01 -11.08
C TYR A 114 10.99 20.47 -12.50
N ASP A 115 11.80 19.67 -13.19
CA ASP A 115 12.38 19.97 -14.52
C ASP A 115 13.34 21.19 -14.54
N THR A 116 13.84 21.65 -13.37
CA THR A 116 14.91 22.64 -13.28
C THR A 116 16.20 22.01 -12.75
N GLU A 117 17.34 22.65 -12.98
CA GLU A 117 18.65 22.20 -12.45
C GLU A 117 18.68 22.11 -10.91
N ARG A 118 17.81 22.85 -10.23
CA ARG A 118 17.69 22.85 -8.76
C ARG A 118 16.89 21.68 -8.21
N PHE A 119 16.31 20.87 -9.09
CA PHE A 119 15.51 19.73 -8.65
C PHE A 119 16.37 18.57 -8.18
N VAL A 120 16.23 18.20 -6.91
CA VAL A 120 16.90 17.04 -6.33
C VAL A 120 15.93 15.86 -6.32
N GLN A 121 16.14 14.89 -7.21
CA GLN A 121 15.38 13.65 -7.23
C GLN A 121 15.76 12.78 -6.04
N LYS A 122 14.78 12.38 -5.25
CA LYS A 122 14.97 11.46 -4.12
C LYS A 122 14.30 10.12 -4.42
N LYS A 123 14.97 9.05 -4.05
CA LYS A 123 14.43 7.68 -4.07
C LYS A 123 14.27 7.18 -2.64
N ARG A 124 13.37 6.22 -2.46
CA ARG A 124 13.24 5.55 -1.16
C ARG A 124 14.57 4.89 -0.79
N PRO A 125 15.09 5.13 0.42
CA PRO A 125 16.26 4.43 0.88
C PRO A 125 15.97 2.92 0.94
N LYS A 126 16.93 2.12 0.49
CA LYS A 126 16.84 0.66 0.64
C LYS A 126 16.94 0.32 2.13
N ASP A 127 16.05 -0.53 2.59
CA ASP A 127 16.15 -1.06 3.94
C ASP A 127 17.26 -2.11 3.97
N THR A 128 18.39 -1.72 4.54
CA THR A 128 19.58 -2.58 4.69
C THR A 128 19.63 -3.24 6.06
N ARG A 129 18.66 -2.98 6.93
CA ARG A 129 18.61 -3.56 8.27
C ARG A 129 18.25 -5.04 8.17
N GLY A 130 19.05 -5.86 8.79
CA GLY A 130 18.71 -7.28 9.00
C GLY A 130 17.81 -7.42 10.24
N PHE A 131 16.70 -8.13 10.11
CA PHE A 131 15.76 -8.35 11.21
C PHE A 131 15.68 -9.81 11.60
N GLY A 132 15.59 -10.06 12.91
CA GLY A 132 15.39 -11.38 13.48
C GLY A 132 16.44 -12.40 13.03
N PHE A 133 16.04 -13.63 12.88
CA PHE A 133 16.91 -14.75 12.53
C PHE A 133 17.52 -14.69 11.12
N THR A 134 17.01 -13.84 10.24
CA THR A 134 17.53 -13.67 8.87
C THR A 134 18.68 -12.68 8.80
N ALA A 135 18.95 -11.90 9.85
CA ALA A 135 20.04 -10.94 9.88
C ALA A 135 21.40 -11.68 9.85
N LYS A 136 22.30 -11.26 8.97
CA LYS A 136 23.64 -11.85 8.86
C LYS A 136 24.44 -11.76 10.18
N ASN A 137 24.22 -10.69 10.94
CA ASN A 137 24.87 -10.41 12.22
C ASN A 137 23.90 -10.51 13.41
N TRP A 138 22.93 -11.43 13.34
CA TRP A 138 21.93 -11.59 14.40
C TRP A 138 22.57 -11.98 15.74
N GLU A 139 23.59 -12.86 15.70
CA GLU A 139 24.29 -13.33 16.90
C GLU A 139 25.01 -12.19 17.60
N ASP A 140 25.69 -11.33 16.81
CA ASP A 140 26.41 -10.15 17.34
C ASP A 140 25.45 -9.13 17.97
N LYS A 141 24.30 -8.91 17.32
CA LYS A 141 23.29 -7.95 17.79
C LYS A 141 22.51 -8.41 19.01
N THR A 142 22.31 -9.70 19.17
CA THR A 142 21.45 -10.25 20.23
C THR A 142 22.20 -10.98 21.32
N GLY A 143 23.48 -11.30 21.12
CA GLY A 143 24.27 -12.15 21.98
C GLY A 143 23.81 -13.60 22.06
N ARG A 144 22.86 -14.00 21.20
CA ARG A 144 22.27 -15.35 21.19
C ARG A 144 22.76 -16.12 19.97
N LYS A 145 23.21 -17.34 20.17
CA LYS A 145 23.52 -18.24 19.04
C LYS A 145 22.27 -18.61 18.28
N ARG A 146 22.34 -18.61 16.94
CA ARG A 146 21.24 -19.13 16.12
C ARG A 146 21.03 -20.58 16.47
N ARG A 147 19.77 -20.97 16.64
CA ARG A 147 19.41 -22.37 16.71
C ARG A 147 19.77 -22.98 15.36
N ILE A 148 20.84 -23.75 15.32
CA ILE A 148 21.17 -24.55 14.14
C ILE A 148 19.99 -25.51 14.02
N GLU A 149 19.19 -25.37 13.00
CA GLU A 149 18.21 -26.39 12.63
C GLU A 149 19.04 -27.64 12.39
N SER A 150 18.97 -28.56 13.35
CA SER A 150 19.46 -29.88 13.11
C SER A 150 18.81 -30.33 11.80
N LYS A 151 19.61 -30.73 10.83
CA LYS A 151 19.13 -31.35 9.58
C LYS A 151 18.51 -32.73 9.90
N SER A 152 17.54 -32.74 10.81
CA SER A 152 16.59 -33.83 10.94
C SER A 152 15.65 -33.65 9.76
N GLY A 153 15.93 -34.40 8.72
CA GLY A 153 15.21 -34.34 7.44
C GLY A 153 13.75 -34.68 7.58
N ILE A 154 12.97 -33.66 7.94
CA ILE A 154 11.62 -33.56 7.45
C ILE A 154 11.79 -32.85 6.09
N LYS A 155 12.08 -33.67 5.07
CA LYS A 155 11.64 -33.36 3.74
C LYS A 155 10.13 -33.14 3.91
N ASN A 156 9.71 -31.88 4.00
CA ASN A 156 8.33 -31.54 3.69
C ASN A 156 8.15 -32.01 2.26
N ASP A 157 7.68 -33.22 2.11
CA ASP A 157 7.04 -33.68 0.90
C ASP A 157 5.89 -32.69 0.70
N THR A 158 6.15 -31.65 -0.08
CA THR A 158 5.15 -30.75 -0.62
C THR A 158 4.32 -31.49 -1.67
N ARG A 159 3.86 -32.68 -1.32
CA ARG A 159 2.70 -33.34 -1.87
C ARG A 159 1.48 -33.05 -0.98
N THR A 160 1.25 -31.81 -0.65
CA THR A 160 -0.10 -31.32 -0.54
C THR A 160 -0.60 -31.17 -1.97
N SER A 161 -0.88 -32.31 -2.60
CA SER A 161 -1.83 -32.37 -3.70
C SER A 161 -2.98 -31.45 -3.32
N ASN A 162 -3.20 -30.42 -4.13
CA ASN A 162 -4.24 -29.44 -4.00
C ASN A 162 -5.61 -30.14 -3.83
N LYS A 163 -6.00 -30.41 -2.59
CA LYS A 163 -7.39 -30.83 -2.27
C LYS A 163 -8.42 -29.82 -2.77
N ASN A 164 -7.98 -28.59 -3.05
CA ASN A 164 -8.82 -27.54 -3.64
C ASN A 164 -9.06 -27.72 -5.15
N ASP A 165 -8.15 -28.38 -5.89
CA ASP A 165 -8.34 -28.64 -7.31
C ASP A 165 -9.33 -29.79 -7.57
N THR A 166 -9.34 -30.79 -6.71
CA THR A 166 -10.30 -31.89 -6.81
C THR A 166 -11.74 -31.40 -6.55
N ARG A 167 -11.94 -30.56 -5.53
CA ARG A 167 -13.26 -29.96 -5.26
C ARG A 167 -13.73 -29.03 -6.36
N LYS A 168 -12.83 -28.31 -7.03
CA LYS A 168 -13.18 -27.44 -8.16
C LYS A 168 -13.62 -28.27 -9.38
N ARG A 169 -12.98 -29.38 -9.64
CA ARG A 169 -13.39 -30.30 -10.73
C ARG A 169 -14.74 -30.94 -10.45
N GLU A 170 -14.93 -31.48 -9.24
CA GLU A 170 -16.22 -32.05 -8.83
C GLU A 170 -17.38 -31.05 -8.91
N TYR A 171 -17.13 -29.77 -8.56
CA TYR A 171 -18.15 -28.72 -8.66
C TYR A 171 -18.46 -28.32 -10.11
N GLN A 172 -17.45 -28.32 -11.00
CA GLN A 172 -17.68 -28.07 -12.41
C GLN A 172 -18.39 -29.24 -13.10
N ASP A 173 -18.05 -30.47 -12.76
CA ASP A 173 -18.71 -31.66 -13.30
C ASP A 173 -20.19 -31.75 -12.86
N GLN A 174 -20.50 -31.34 -11.62
CA GLN A 174 -21.89 -31.21 -11.15
C GLN A 174 -22.68 -30.10 -11.87
N LEU A 175 -22.03 -28.97 -12.18
CA LEU A 175 -22.66 -27.88 -12.93
C LEU A 175 -22.98 -28.31 -14.37
N VAL A 176 -22.09 -29.03 -15.01
CA VAL A 176 -22.28 -29.54 -16.39
C VAL A 176 -23.40 -30.60 -16.42
N SER A 177 -23.40 -31.52 -15.44
CA SER A 177 -24.47 -32.54 -15.38
C SER A 177 -25.86 -31.92 -15.14
N ASN A 178 -25.93 -30.88 -14.31
CA ASN A 178 -27.22 -30.18 -14.05
C ASN A 178 -27.71 -29.37 -15.27
N LEU A 179 -26.78 -28.80 -16.07
CA LEU A 179 -27.13 -28.13 -17.32
C LEU A 179 -27.67 -29.10 -18.38
N VAL A 180 -27.06 -30.28 -18.50
CA VAL A 180 -27.54 -31.32 -19.43
C VAL A 180 -28.90 -31.87 -19.02
N GLN A 181 -29.14 -31.98 -17.69
CA GLN A 181 -30.45 -32.43 -17.15
C GLN A 181 -31.54 -31.36 -17.38
N GLY A 182 -31.20 -30.07 -17.27
CA GLY A 182 -32.14 -28.95 -17.52
C GLY A 182 -32.61 -28.87 -18.95
N ASP A 183 -31.75 -29.16 -19.93
CA ASP A 183 -32.11 -29.16 -21.35
C ASP A 183 -33.05 -30.33 -21.74
N LEU A 184 -33.01 -31.44 -21.01
CA LEU A 184 -33.95 -32.56 -21.20
C LEU A 184 -35.36 -32.22 -20.70
N ASP A 185 -35.48 -31.46 -19.64
CA ASP A 185 -36.81 -31.09 -19.08
C ASP A 185 -37.51 -30.02 -19.93
N VAL A 186 -36.78 -29.14 -20.60
CA VAL A 186 -37.37 -28.11 -21.47
C VAL A 186 -37.99 -28.72 -22.74
N ASN A 187 -37.41 -29.79 -23.28
CA ASN A 187 -37.94 -30.48 -24.46
C ASN A 187 -39.18 -31.31 -24.16
N PHE A 188 -39.46 -31.65 -22.92
CA PHE A 188 -40.68 -32.39 -22.53
C PHE A 188 -41.91 -31.50 -22.51
N PHE A 189 -41.79 -30.21 -22.26
CA PHE A 189 -42.91 -29.27 -22.19
C PHE A 189 -43.38 -28.75 -23.56
N ILE A 190 -42.54 -28.82 -24.61
CA ILE A 190 -42.91 -28.32 -25.95
C ILE A 190 -43.80 -29.31 -26.74
N LYS A 191 -43.88 -30.60 -26.34
CA LYS A 191 -44.68 -31.63 -27.03
C LYS A 191 -46.10 -31.81 -26.50
N LYS A 192 -46.61 -31.01 -25.58
CA LYS A 192 -47.99 -31.10 -25.04
C LYS A 192 -48.86 -29.90 -25.37
N GLY A 193 -48.56 -29.15 -26.42
CA GLY A 193 -49.35 -28.03 -26.92
C GLY A 193 -49.80 -28.18 -28.36
N GLU A 194 -50.35 -29.38 -28.71
CA GLU A 194 -51.22 -29.58 -29.87
C GLU A 194 -52.50 -30.30 -29.43
#